data_fe32ec8241deb8270d8f6dd0592d1a2f
#
_entry.id   fe32ec8241deb8270d8f6dd0592d1a2f
#
_cell.length_a   1.000
_cell.length_b   1.000
_cell.length_c   1.000
_cell.angle_alpha   90.00
_cell.angle_beta   90.00
_cell.angle_gamma   90.00
#
_symmetry.space_group_name_H-M   'P 1'
#
loop_
_entity.id
_entity.type
_entity.pdbx_description
1 polymer ?
#
loop_
_entity_poly.entity_id
_entity_poly.type
_entity_poly.pdbx_seq_one_letter_code
_entity_poly.pdbx_strand_id
1 'polypeptide(L)'
;MVNRVHLTWDGEHRFDAGRPGGVTHRIDASARTGPSPVDTLLNALAACTSVDVVDILAKRRTPVRSLEVDVEGARAAETPARLVGILLTFRIAGAGIERVHAERAIELAVTKYCSVRDSLDPNLPVRWALELEA
;
A
#
# COMPACT_ATOMS: atom_id res chain seq x y z
N MET A 1 8.05 -9.39 -18.77
CA MET A 1 7.91 -9.81 -17.34
C MET A 1 6.45 -10.09 -17.05
N VAL A 2 6.16 -11.23 -16.43
CA VAL A 2 4.79 -11.64 -16.12
C VAL A 2 4.69 -12.04 -14.65
N ASN A 3 3.78 -11.42 -13.92
CA ASN A 3 3.44 -11.85 -12.58
C ASN A 3 2.30 -12.87 -12.65
N ARG A 4 2.38 -13.93 -11.82
CA ARG A 4 1.32 -14.93 -11.71
C ARG A 4 0.88 -15.06 -10.27
N VAL A 5 -0.42 -15.07 -10.07
CA VAL A 5 -1.03 -15.31 -8.76
C VAL A 5 -2.10 -16.38 -8.88
N HIS A 6 -2.48 -16.94 -7.75
CA HIS A 6 -3.47 -18.00 -7.68
C HIS A 6 -4.45 -17.70 -6.55
N LEU A 7 -5.72 -18.01 -6.78
CA LEU A 7 -6.78 -17.76 -5.82
C LEU A 7 -7.64 -19.02 -5.68
N THR A 8 -7.94 -19.40 -4.43
CA THR A 8 -8.83 -20.52 -4.13
C THR A 8 -10.00 -20.04 -3.29
N TRP A 9 -11.22 -20.36 -3.69
CA TRP A 9 -12.42 -20.07 -2.91
C TRP A 9 -12.50 -20.99 -1.69
N ASP A 10 -12.82 -20.41 -0.53
CA ASP A 10 -12.90 -21.13 0.74
C ASP A 10 -14.27 -20.90 1.42
N GLY A 11 -15.32 -20.93 0.65
CA GLY A 11 -16.69 -20.77 1.15
C GLY A 11 -17.11 -19.32 1.34
N GLU A 12 -18.40 -19.07 1.25
CA GLU A 12 -18.97 -17.73 1.37
C GLU A 12 -18.26 -16.72 0.48
N HIS A 13 -17.70 -15.66 1.05
CA HIS A 13 -16.94 -14.64 0.31
C HIS A 13 -15.45 -14.70 0.68
N ARG A 14 -14.98 -15.86 1.13
CA ARG A 14 -13.60 -16.06 1.59
C ARG A 14 -12.75 -16.68 0.50
N PHE A 15 -11.53 -16.17 0.38
CA PHE A 15 -10.54 -16.65 -0.60
C PHE A 15 -9.17 -16.74 0.04
N ASP A 16 -8.40 -17.69 -0.40
CA ASP A 16 -6.98 -17.79 -0.07
C ASP A 16 -6.18 -17.46 -1.33
N ALA A 17 -5.33 -16.45 -1.24
CA ALA A 17 -4.65 -15.86 -2.38
C ALA A 17 -3.14 -15.82 -2.19
N GLY A 18 -2.40 -15.94 -3.26
CA GLY A 18 -0.94 -15.90 -3.22
C GLY A 18 -0.34 -16.25 -4.57
N ARG A 19 0.95 -16.56 -4.57
CA ARG A 19 1.60 -17.11 -5.75
C ARG A 19 1.27 -18.59 -5.87
N PRO A 20 1.27 -19.17 -7.09
CA PRO A 20 1.00 -20.58 -7.27
C PRO A 20 1.93 -21.43 -6.39
N GLY A 21 1.33 -22.30 -5.55
CA GLY A 21 2.09 -23.17 -4.66
C GLY A 21 2.76 -22.51 -3.47
N GLY A 22 2.56 -21.20 -3.30
CA GLY A 22 3.19 -20.43 -2.23
C GLY A 22 2.28 -20.22 -1.01
N VAL A 23 2.80 -19.45 -0.06
CA VAL A 23 2.05 -19.03 1.13
C VAL A 23 0.86 -18.19 0.70
N THR A 24 -0.28 -18.40 1.36
CA THR A 24 -1.50 -17.64 1.06
C THR A 24 -1.86 -16.65 2.17
N HIS A 25 -2.63 -15.66 1.78
CA HIS A 25 -3.27 -14.73 2.71
C HIS A 25 -4.77 -14.70 2.43
N ARG A 26 -5.57 -14.36 3.44
CA ARG A 26 -7.01 -14.34 3.36
C ARG A 26 -7.51 -13.03 2.75
N ILE A 27 -8.44 -13.15 1.77
CA ILE A 27 -9.24 -12.03 1.28
C ILE A 27 -10.70 -12.41 1.52
N ASP A 28 -11.46 -11.52 2.17
CA ASP A 28 -12.84 -11.80 2.54
C ASP A 28 -13.71 -10.58 2.23
N ALA A 29 -14.60 -10.71 1.25
CA ALA A 29 -15.46 -9.59 0.84
C ALA A 29 -16.39 -9.11 1.97
N SER A 30 -16.62 -9.95 2.99
CA SER A 30 -17.37 -9.55 4.20
C SER A 30 -16.51 -8.89 5.26
N ALA A 31 -15.19 -8.83 5.05
CA ALA A 31 -14.20 -8.22 5.96
C ALA A 31 -14.24 -8.80 7.39
N ARG A 32 -14.58 -10.06 7.54
CA ARG A 32 -14.65 -10.72 8.86
C ARG A 32 -13.38 -11.50 9.19
N THR A 33 -12.85 -12.22 8.21
CA THR A 33 -11.69 -13.10 8.41
C THR A 33 -10.42 -12.54 7.78
N GLY A 34 -10.52 -11.41 7.09
CA GLY A 34 -9.40 -10.76 6.43
C GLY A 34 -9.87 -9.50 5.71
N PRO A 35 -8.95 -8.79 5.06
CA PRO A 35 -9.30 -7.59 4.31
C PRO A 35 -10.20 -7.92 3.11
N SER A 36 -11.04 -6.97 2.72
CA SER A 36 -11.86 -7.07 1.52
C SER A 36 -10.99 -6.96 0.26
N PRO A 37 -11.52 -7.25 -0.94
CA PRO A 37 -10.77 -7.02 -2.18
C PRO A 37 -10.27 -5.58 -2.34
N VAL A 38 -11.09 -4.58 -2.06
CA VAL A 38 -10.66 -3.18 -2.15
C VAL A 38 -9.64 -2.85 -1.06
N ASP A 39 -9.82 -3.36 0.16
CA ASP A 39 -8.81 -3.23 1.22
C ASP A 39 -7.47 -3.80 0.78
N THR A 40 -7.50 -4.92 0.06
CA THR A 40 -6.29 -5.59 -0.44
C THR A 40 -5.59 -4.73 -1.49
N LEU A 41 -6.33 -4.06 -2.35
CA LEU A 41 -5.77 -3.12 -3.31
C LEU A 41 -5.09 -1.95 -2.59
N LEU A 42 -5.72 -1.41 -1.54
CA LEU A 42 -5.13 -0.33 -0.73
C LEU A 42 -3.87 -0.81 -0.02
N ASN A 43 -3.86 -2.02 0.51
CA ASN A 43 -2.66 -2.61 1.12
C ASN A 43 -1.54 -2.80 0.10
N ALA A 44 -1.87 -3.20 -1.12
CA ALA A 44 -0.88 -3.35 -2.19
C ALA A 44 -0.22 -2.02 -2.51
N LEU A 45 -1.00 -0.95 -2.58
CA LEU A 45 -0.48 0.40 -2.81
C LEU A 45 0.45 0.83 -1.67
N ALA A 46 0.04 0.63 -0.42
CA ALA A 46 0.83 0.96 0.75
C ALA A 46 2.15 0.17 0.78
N ALA A 47 2.10 -1.13 0.50
CA ALA A 47 3.29 -1.97 0.48
C ALA A 47 4.26 -1.54 -0.62
N CYS A 48 3.75 -1.28 -1.82
CA CYS A 48 4.57 -0.89 -2.97
C CYS A 48 5.29 0.44 -2.72
N THR A 49 4.57 1.45 -2.23
CA THR A 49 5.19 2.74 -1.90
C THR A 49 6.18 2.61 -0.73
N SER A 50 5.87 1.77 0.25
CA SER A 50 6.74 1.56 1.42
C SER A 50 8.07 0.92 1.06
N VAL A 51 8.09 -0.01 0.11
CA VAL A 51 9.36 -0.61 -0.38
C VAL A 51 10.31 0.48 -0.83
N ASP A 52 9.84 1.42 -1.63
CA ASP A 52 10.67 2.52 -2.13
C ASP A 52 11.14 3.45 -1.02
N VAL A 53 10.27 3.75 -0.06
CA VAL A 53 10.64 4.60 1.09
C VAL A 53 11.75 3.93 1.91
N VAL A 54 11.58 2.65 2.22
CA VAL A 54 12.59 1.87 2.96
C VAL A 54 13.93 1.89 2.23
N ASP A 55 13.91 1.62 0.93
CA ASP A 55 15.12 1.55 0.11
C ASP A 55 15.82 2.90 -0.01
N ILE A 56 15.08 3.96 -0.23
CA ILE A 56 15.64 5.31 -0.38
C ILE A 56 16.31 5.75 0.92
N LEU A 57 15.66 5.55 2.06
CA LEU A 57 16.22 5.95 3.36
C LEU A 57 17.42 5.08 3.74
N ALA A 58 17.41 3.80 3.39
CA ALA A 58 18.56 2.92 3.60
C ALA A 58 19.77 3.38 2.79
N LYS A 59 19.57 3.77 1.52
CA LYS A 59 20.63 4.28 0.67
C LYS A 59 21.23 5.60 1.19
N ARG A 60 20.44 6.38 1.89
CA ARG A 60 20.90 7.59 2.56
C ARG A 60 21.62 7.31 3.88
N ARG A 61 21.74 6.03 4.27
CA ARG A 61 22.33 5.61 5.54
C ARG A 61 21.55 6.07 6.76
N THR A 62 20.25 6.28 6.59
CA THR A 62 19.30 6.56 7.67
C THR A 62 18.15 5.57 7.56
N PRO A 63 18.42 4.27 7.81
CA PRO A 63 17.38 3.25 7.63
C PRO A 63 16.22 3.43 8.60
N VAL A 64 15.04 3.02 8.17
CA VAL A 64 13.87 3.04 9.04
C VAL A 64 14.02 1.96 10.12
N ARG A 65 13.66 2.29 11.36
CA ARG A 65 13.54 1.33 12.46
C ARG A 65 12.13 0.75 12.47
N SER A 66 11.13 1.59 12.19
CA SER A 66 9.74 1.16 12.05
C SER A 66 9.03 2.01 11.03
N LEU A 67 8.09 1.39 10.35
CA LEU A 67 7.25 2.06 9.37
C LEU A 67 5.85 1.46 9.43
N GLU A 68 4.86 2.31 9.59
CA GLU A 68 3.46 1.92 9.52
C GLU A 68 2.75 2.85 8.56
N VAL A 69 1.74 2.35 7.86
CA VAL A 69 0.94 3.15 6.94
C VAL A 69 -0.54 2.89 7.22
N ASP A 70 -1.27 3.95 7.51
CA ASP A 70 -2.72 3.89 7.50
C ASP A 70 -3.20 4.37 6.13
N VAL A 71 -4.14 3.66 5.56
CA VAL A 71 -4.66 3.97 4.23
C VAL A 71 -6.16 4.20 4.31
N GLU A 72 -6.61 5.35 3.83
CA GLU A 72 -8.03 5.64 3.71
C GLU A 72 -8.37 5.75 2.24
N GLY A 73 -9.36 4.97 1.80
CA GLY A 73 -9.88 5.02 0.44
C GLY A 73 -11.33 5.48 0.44
N ALA A 74 -11.58 6.63 -0.15
CA ALA A 74 -12.95 7.12 -0.34
C ALA A 74 -13.58 6.44 -1.55
N ARG A 75 -14.80 5.95 -1.39
CA ARG A 75 -15.54 5.22 -2.42
C ARG A 75 -16.70 6.05 -2.96
N ALA A 76 -16.99 5.91 -4.25
CA ALA A 76 -18.18 6.49 -4.84
C ALA A 76 -19.44 5.86 -4.24
N ALA A 77 -20.53 6.64 -4.17
CA ALA A 77 -21.80 6.16 -3.62
C ALA A 77 -22.54 5.21 -4.57
N GLU A 78 -22.22 5.25 -5.84
CA GLU A 78 -22.87 4.44 -6.90
C GLU A 78 -22.21 3.08 -7.04
N THR A 79 -22.90 2.17 -7.72
CA THR A 79 -22.36 0.84 -8.03
C THR A 79 -21.81 0.82 -9.46
N PRO A 80 -20.57 0.36 -9.69
CA PRO A 80 -19.63 -0.11 -8.67
C PRO A 80 -19.03 1.05 -7.88
N ALA A 81 -18.83 0.83 -6.57
CA ALA A 81 -18.31 1.86 -5.67
C ALA A 81 -16.79 2.00 -5.85
N ARG A 82 -16.37 2.65 -6.92
CA ARG A 82 -14.95 2.82 -7.26
C ARG A 82 -14.25 3.73 -6.25
N LEU A 83 -12.94 3.59 -6.13
CA LEU A 83 -12.15 4.52 -5.34
C LEU A 83 -12.11 5.88 -6.03
N VAL A 84 -12.38 6.94 -5.28
CA VAL A 84 -12.38 8.32 -5.78
C VAL A 84 -11.33 9.19 -5.09
N GLY A 85 -10.63 8.67 -4.09
CA GLY A 85 -9.52 9.35 -3.43
C GLY A 85 -8.85 8.43 -2.44
N ILE A 86 -7.54 8.56 -2.28
CA ILE A 86 -6.75 7.76 -1.33
C ILE A 86 -5.85 8.70 -0.52
N LEU A 87 -5.77 8.45 0.79
CA LEU A 87 -4.83 9.11 1.68
C LEU A 87 -3.97 8.06 2.36
N LEU A 88 -2.65 8.18 2.20
CA LEU A 88 -1.65 7.36 2.86
C LEU A 88 -1.03 8.18 4.00
N THR A 89 -1.15 7.71 5.24
CA THR A 89 -0.48 8.35 6.36
C THR A 89 0.67 7.45 6.82
N PHE A 90 1.89 7.90 6.56
CA PHE A 90 3.11 7.18 6.93
C PHE A 90 3.54 7.59 8.33
N ARG A 91 3.79 6.60 9.18
CA ARG A 91 4.45 6.81 10.48
C ARG A 91 5.82 6.16 10.41
N ILE A 92 6.86 6.97 10.47
CA ILE A 92 8.24 6.52 10.27
C ILE A 92 9.06 6.88 11.51
N ALA A 93 9.87 5.93 11.97
CA ALA A 93 10.85 6.15 13.00
C ALA A 93 12.21 5.58 12.58
N GLY A 94 13.29 6.29 12.93
CA GLY A 94 14.64 5.85 12.64
C GLY A 94 15.64 6.93 13.00
N ALA A 95 16.83 6.52 13.44
CA ALA A 95 17.87 7.45 13.85
C ALA A 95 18.36 8.30 12.68
N GLY A 96 18.40 9.61 12.87
CA GLY A 96 18.96 10.54 11.89
C GLY A 96 18.11 10.80 10.67
N ILE A 97 16.88 10.32 10.63
CA ILE A 97 15.98 10.61 9.49
C ILE A 97 15.48 12.05 9.61
N GLU A 98 15.83 12.86 8.65
CA GLU A 98 15.35 14.24 8.56
C GLU A 98 14.04 14.28 7.80
N ARG A 99 13.11 15.15 8.23
CA ARG A 99 11.78 15.26 7.61
C ARG A 99 11.85 15.52 6.12
N VAL A 100 12.71 16.41 5.67
CA VAL A 100 12.82 16.76 4.26
C VAL A 100 13.18 15.54 3.39
N HIS A 101 14.02 14.65 3.92
CA HIS A 101 14.42 13.46 3.19
C HIS A 101 13.35 12.36 3.23
N ALA A 102 12.65 12.22 4.35
CA ALA A 102 11.51 11.30 4.45
C ALA A 102 10.37 11.73 3.52
N GLU A 103 10.04 13.02 3.50
CA GLU A 103 9.02 13.56 2.60
C GLU A 103 9.42 13.36 1.14
N ARG A 104 10.67 13.60 0.80
CA ARG A 104 11.16 13.38 -0.56
C ARG A 104 11.06 11.90 -0.96
N ALA A 105 11.39 11.00 -0.05
CA ALA A 105 11.28 9.56 -0.31
C ALA A 105 9.85 9.14 -0.61
N ILE A 106 8.89 9.64 0.18
CA ILE A 106 7.46 9.33 -0.03
C ILE A 106 6.99 9.92 -1.36
N GLU A 107 7.35 11.17 -1.65
CA GLU A 107 6.96 11.82 -2.89
C GLU A 107 7.46 11.06 -4.12
N LEU A 108 8.72 10.63 -4.10
CA LEU A 108 9.29 9.83 -5.19
C LEU A 108 8.61 8.47 -5.31
N ALA A 109 8.31 7.82 -4.18
CA ALA A 109 7.63 6.54 -4.19
C ALA A 109 6.25 6.66 -4.83
N VAL A 110 5.47 7.64 -4.42
CA VAL A 110 4.08 7.81 -4.87
C VAL A 110 4.02 8.28 -6.33
N THR A 111 4.89 9.21 -6.73
CA THR A 111 4.77 9.87 -8.05
C THR A 111 5.62 9.23 -9.15
N LYS A 112 6.68 8.50 -8.79
CA LYS A 112 7.65 8.05 -9.80
C LYS A 112 7.89 6.54 -9.81
N TYR A 113 8.02 5.89 -8.66
CA TYR A 113 8.53 4.54 -8.61
C TYR A 113 7.49 3.44 -8.37
N CYS A 114 6.33 3.76 -7.79
CA CYS A 114 5.34 2.74 -7.42
C CYS A 114 4.60 2.21 -8.65
N SER A 115 4.88 0.96 -9.02
CA SER A 115 4.21 0.31 -10.15
C SER A 115 2.72 0.06 -9.88
N VAL A 116 2.34 -0.15 -8.62
CA VAL A 116 0.91 -0.29 -8.27
C VAL A 116 0.18 1.03 -8.51
N ARG A 117 0.77 2.17 -8.04
CA ARG A 117 0.17 3.48 -8.29
C ARG A 117 0.04 3.77 -9.78
N ASP A 118 1.08 3.46 -10.53
CA ASP A 118 1.11 3.72 -11.97
C ASP A 118 0.10 2.85 -12.74
N SER A 119 -0.33 1.74 -12.14
CA SER A 119 -1.33 0.84 -12.73
C SER A 119 -2.78 1.28 -12.43
N LEU A 120 -2.96 2.29 -11.58
CA LEU A 120 -4.28 2.85 -11.26
C LEU A 120 -4.58 4.05 -12.16
N ASP A 121 -5.84 4.48 -12.16
CA ASP A 121 -6.27 5.66 -12.91
C ASP A 121 -5.37 6.85 -12.54
N PRO A 122 -4.71 7.51 -13.52
CA PRO A 122 -3.87 8.67 -13.23
C PRO A 122 -4.63 9.84 -12.64
N ASN A 123 -5.95 9.91 -12.85
CA ASN A 123 -6.80 10.96 -12.31
C ASN A 123 -7.30 10.66 -10.89
N LEU A 124 -7.04 9.46 -10.36
CA LEU A 124 -7.38 9.13 -8.98
C LEU A 124 -6.45 9.90 -8.05
N PRO A 125 -6.97 10.82 -7.20
CA PRO A 125 -6.12 11.54 -6.25
C PRO A 125 -5.52 10.58 -5.23
N VAL A 126 -4.20 10.60 -5.12
CA VAL A 126 -3.47 9.85 -4.09
C VAL A 126 -2.64 10.86 -3.31
N ARG A 127 -3.04 11.11 -2.07
CA ARG A 127 -2.37 12.07 -1.17
C ARG A 127 -1.68 11.31 -0.05
N TRP A 128 -0.72 11.97 0.60
CA TRP A 128 0.00 11.37 1.72
C TRP A 128 0.29 12.40 2.80
N ALA A 129 0.50 11.89 4.00
CA ALA A 129 0.93 12.67 5.16
C ALA A 129 2.03 11.89 5.87
N LEU A 130 2.86 12.60 6.61
CA LEU A 130 3.98 12.00 7.34
C LEU A 130 3.95 12.39 8.82
N GLU A 131 4.04 11.37 9.67
CA GLU A 131 4.32 11.52 11.09
C GLU A 131 5.70 10.91 11.30
N LEU A 132 6.66 11.74 11.71
CA LEU A 132 8.06 11.32 11.87
C LEU A 132 8.42 11.33 13.34
N GLU A 133 8.94 10.19 13.82
CA GLU A 133 9.46 10.06 15.18
C GLU A 133 10.97 9.93 15.16
N ALA A 134 11.60 10.50 16.16
CA ALA A 134 13.05 10.45 16.29
C ALA A 134 13.56 9.04 16.67
#